data_ceb48634d512fe822f5913b2f71e9895
#
_entry.id   ceb48634d512fe822f5913b2f71e9895
#
_cell.length_a   1.000
_cell.length_b   1.000
_cell.length_c   1.000
_cell.angle_alpha   90.00
_cell.angle_beta   90.00
_cell.angle_gamma   90.00
#
_symmetry.space_group_name_H-M   'P 1'
#
loop_
_entity.id
_entity.type
_entity.pdbx_description
1 polymer ?
#
loop_
_entity_poly.entity_id
_entity_poly.type
_entity_poly.pdbx_seq_one_letter_code
_entity_poly.pdbx_strand_id
1 'polypeptide(L)'
;MTLEVSGLTNWSYHMATFEMPTHESSSVAPTDAPDTAIDQVFEKLLADIVSGVYTAGTRLPAERELSRQLGASRPTLREALRRLGEWNLVEPRRGSGIVVRPYRDWSIEVIGAYLRYGKPDINQPTIGRLLIDLFAMRRAVVLEVIRLTASRVPRGGTQGARLAMARA
;
A
#
# COMPACT_ATOMS: atom_id res chain seq x y z
N MET A 1 -19.76 -15.16 64.32
CA MET A 1 -19.13 -13.82 64.22
C MET A 1 -19.05 -13.48 62.74
N THR A 2 -20.11 -12.84 62.29
CA THR A 2 -20.44 -12.57 60.89
C THR A 2 -19.81 -11.26 60.50
N LEU A 3 -18.93 -11.24 59.52
CA LEU A 3 -18.41 -10.01 58.92
C LEU A 3 -19.19 -9.70 57.65
N GLU A 4 -20.05 -8.69 57.76
CA GLU A 4 -20.74 -8.04 56.65
C GLU A 4 -19.69 -7.38 55.75
N VAL A 5 -19.72 -7.74 54.45
CA VAL A 5 -19.07 -7.02 53.38
C VAL A 5 -20.14 -6.17 52.67
N SER A 6 -20.44 -5.01 53.24
CA SER A 6 -21.23 -4.01 52.55
C SER A 6 -20.29 -2.91 52.03
N GLY A 7 -20.21 -2.73 50.73
CA GLY A 7 -19.43 -1.64 50.15
C GLY A 7 -19.07 -1.77 48.69
N LEU A 8 -19.95 -2.39 47.88
CA LEU A 8 -19.78 -2.34 46.42
C LEU A 8 -21.04 -1.74 45.79
N THR A 9 -21.20 -0.45 45.92
CA THR A 9 -22.22 0.23 45.15
C THR A 9 -21.64 1.50 44.51
N ASN A 10 -21.91 1.55 43.24
CA ASN A 10 -22.03 2.74 42.46
C ASN A 10 -20.76 3.26 41.76
N TRP A 11 -20.29 2.50 40.80
CA TRP A 11 -19.58 3.09 39.67
C TRP A 11 -20.62 3.46 38.60
N SER A 12 -21.32 4.56 38.83
CA SER A 12 -22.04 5.27 37.76
C SER A 12 -21.00 5.83 36.81
N TYR A 13 -20.75 5.10 35.71
CA TYR A 13 -20.10 5.67 34.58
C TYR A 13 -20.95 6.82 34.06
N HIS A 14 -20.52 8.03 34.39
CA HIS A 14 -20.91 9.18 33.62
C HIS A 14 -20.27 8.99 32.25
N MET A 15 -21.00 8.32 31.38
CA MET A 15 -20.72 8.41 29.92
C MET A 15 -20.98 9.87 29.55
N ALA A 16 -19.95 10.72 29.72
CA ALA A 16 -19.89 11.90 28.93
C ALA A 16 -20.00 11.44 27.49
N THR A 17 -21.11 11.76 26.87
CA THR A 17 -21.31 11.61 25.43
C THR A 17 -20.18 12.38 24.76
N PHE A 18 -19.12 11.66 24.44
CA PHE A 18 -18.10 12.15 23.54
C PHE A 18 -18.79 12.17 22.17
N GLU A 19 -19.40 13.31 21.85
CA GLU A 19 -19.83 13.58 20.49
C GLU A 19 -18.58 13.54 19.63
N MET A 20 -18.38 12.41 18.99
CA MET A 20 -17.43 12.29 17.89
C MET A 20 -17.82 13.38 16.89
N PRO A 21 -16.92 14.30 16.55
CA PRO A 21 -17.18 15.18 15.42
C PRO A 21 -17.54 14.25 14.26
N THR A 22 -18.74 14.42 13.73
CA THR A 22 -19.13 13.82 12.47
C THR A 22 -18.13 14.34 11.45
N HIS A 23 -17.07 13.55 11.26
CA HIS A 23 -16.25 13.66 10.08
C HIS A 23 -17.26 13.46 8.95
N GLU A 24 -17.65 14.54 8.30
CA GLU A 24 -18.19 14.43 6.96
C GLU A 24 -17.19 13.54 6.25
N SER A 25 -17.58 12.28 6.06
CA SER A 25 -16.90 11.37 5.19
C SER A 25 -17.02 12.03 3.82
N SER A 26 -16.04 12.89 3.53
CA SER A 26 -15.68 13.16 2.17
C SER A 26 -15.44 11.77 1.60
N SER A 27 -16.49 11.27 0.98
CA SER A 27 -16.49 10.07 0.17
C SER A 27 -15.45 10.32 -0.90
N VAL A 28 -14.20 9.99 -0.58
CA VAL A 28 -13.21 9.66 -1.59
C VAL A 28 -13.70 8.32 -2.14
N ALA A 29 -14.73 8.39 -2.98
CA ALA A 29 -15.02 7.32 -3.89
C ALA A 29 -13.70 7.07 -4.63
N PRO A 30 -13.20 5.82 -4.68
CA PRO A 30 -12.11 5.52 -5.57
C PRO A 30 -12.61 5.86 -6.97
N THR A 31 -12.08 6.93 -7.56
CA THR A 31 -12.31 7.29 -8.96
C THR A 31 -11.53 6.28 -9.78
N ASP A 32 -12.08 5.09 -9.89
CA ASP A 32 -11.46 3.95 -10.57
C ASP A 32 -11.76 3.94 -12.08
N ALA A 33 -12.40 4.99 -12.60
CA ALA A 33 -12.58 5.16 -14.02
C ALA A 33 -11.40 5.96 -14.59
N PRO A 34 -10.70 5.45 -15.61
CA PRO A 34 -9.64 6.20 -16.28
C PRO A 34 -10.25 7.43 -16.94
N ASP A 35 -9.97 8.61 -16.38
CA ASP A 35 -10.56 9.88 -16.78
C ASP A 35 -10.05 10.36 -18.16
N THR A 36 -8.91 9.85 -18.61
CA THR A 36 -8.27 10.29 -19.85
C THR A 36 -7.85 9.12 -20.76
N ALA A 37 -7.69 9.41 -22.07
CA ALA A 37 -7.16 8.43 -23.01
C ALA A 37 -5.76 7.91 -22.60
N ILE A 38 -4.99 8.72 -21.87
CA ILE A 38 -3.68 8.34 -21.35
C ILE A 38 -3.86 7.29 -20.23
N ASP A 39 -4.80 7.53 -19.33
CA ASP A 39 -5.05 6.62 -18.20
C ASP A 39 -5.56 5.26 -18.69
N GLN A 40 -6.42 5.25 -19.71
CA GLN A 40 -6.89 4.00 -20.34
C GLN A 40 -5.76 3.19 -20.94
N VAL A 41 -4.84 3.83 -21.66
CA VAL A 41 -3.66 3.17 -22.23
C VAL A 41 -2.70 2.69 -21.15
N PHE A 42 -2.47 3.52 -20.13
CA PHE A 42 -1.64 3.20 -19.00
C PHE A 42 -2.17 1.97 -18.24
N GLU A 43 -3.44 1.98 -17.84
CA GLU A 43 -4.09 0.89 -17.11
C GLU A 43 -4.10 -0.42 -17.92
N LYS A 44 -4.36 -0.33 -19.22
CA LYS A 44 -4.32 -1.52 -20.09
C LYS A 44 -2.93 -2.13 -20.15
N LEU A 45 -1.90 -1.33 -20.37
CA LEU A 45 -0.51 -1.82 -20.40
C LEU A 45 -0.05 -2.32 -19.03
N LEU A 46 -0.43 -1.63 -17.97
CA LEU A 46 -0.15 -2.04 -16.59
C LEU A 46 -0.76 -3.42 -16.30
N ALA A 47 -2.04 -3.61 -16.65
CA ALA A 47 -2.72 -4.89 -16.52
C ALA A 47 -2.04 -6.00 -17.33
N ASP A 48 -1.65 -5.73 -18.58
CA ASP A 48 -1.00 -6.70 -19.46
C ASP A 48 0.41 -7.11 -18.94
N ILE A 49 1.16 -6.17 -18.37
CA ILE A 49 2.47 -6.45 -17.77
C ILE A 49 2.29 -7.25 -16.46
N VAL A 50 1.43 -6.77 -15.57
CA VAL A 50 1.23 -7.38 -14.24
C VAL A 50 0.61 -8.77 -14.34
N SER A 51 -0.30 -8.99 -15.31
CA SER A 51 -0.89 -10.32 -15.57
C SER A 51 0.03 -11.28 -16.32
N GLY A 52 1.22 -10.81 -16.76
CA GLY A 52 2.21 -11.63 -17.45
C GLY A 52 1.93 -11.83 -18.95
N VAL A 53 1.07 -11.02 -19.58
CA VAL A 53 0.97 -10.97 -21.06
C VAL A 53 2.32 -10.51 -21.62
N TYR A 54 2.94 -9.51 -21.00
CA TYR A 54 4.31 -9.11 -21.25
C TYR A 54 5.17 -9.50 -20.03
N THR A 55 5.95 -10.56 -20.16
CA THR A 55 6.80 -11.05 -19.07
C THR A 55 8.07 -10.22 -18.88
N ALA A 56 8.66 -10.31 -17.69
CA ALA A 56 9.94 -9.66 -17.40
C ALA A 56 11.03 -10.03 -18.41
N GLY A 57 11.78 -9.05 -18.87
CA GLY A 57 12.82 -9.21 -19.90
C GLY A 57 12.30 -9.22 -21.34
N THR A 58 10.99 -9.31 -21.57
CA THR A 58 10.44 -9.26 -22.93
C THR A 58 10.39 -7.84 -23.46
N ARG A 59 10.51 -7.72 -24.78
CA ARG A 59 10.36 -6.47 -25.50
C ARG A 59 8.88 -6.20 -25.79
N LEU A 60 8.42 -5.00 -25.51
CA LEU A 60 7.11 -4.54 -25.97
C LEU A 60 7.10 -4.39 -27.50
N PRO A 61 5.94 -4.55 -28.16
CA PRO A 61 5.78 -4.24 -29.58
C PRO A 61 6.27 -2.82 -29.89
N ALA A 62 6.69 -2.60 -31.15
CA ALA A 62 7.10 -1.27 -31.57
C ALA A 62 5.96 -0.23 -31.33
N GLU A 63 6.31 1.01 -30.98
CA GLU A 63 5.31 2.07 -30.67
C GLU A 63 4.22 2.18 -31.73
N ARG A 64 4.57 2.02 -33.01
CA ARG A 64 3.59 2.07 -34.11
C ARG A 64 2.57 0.95 -34.01
N GLU A 65 3.02 -0.24 -33.70
CA GLU A 65 2.18 -1.41 -33.58
C GLU A 65 1.33 -1.35 -32.31
N LEU A 66 1.96 -1.01 -31.20
CA LEU A 66 1.30 -0.88 -29.90
C LEU A 66 0.21 0.21 -29.91
N SER A 67 0.49 1.35 -30.54
CA SER A 67 -0.47 2.45 -30.75
C SER A 67 -1.70 1.97 -31.55
N ARG A 68 -1.48 1.17 -32.59
CA ARG A 68 -2.56 0.59 -33.39
C ARG A 68 -3.40 -0.42 -32.58
N GLN A 69 -2.75 -1.31 -31.84
CA GLN A 69 -3.40 -2.33 -31.01
C GLN A 69 -4.26 -1.71 -29.91
N LEU A 70 -3.81 -0.62 -29.31
CA LEU A 70 -4.51 0.09 -28.24
C LEU A 70 -5.48 1.16 -28.73
N GLY A 71 -5.56 1.40 -30.05
CA GLY A 71 -6.40 2.47 -30.61
C GLY A 71 -6.03 3.86 -30.16
N ALA A 72 -4.77 4.07 -29.75
CA ALA A 72 -4.30 5.30 -29.14
C ALA A 72 -3.38 6.11 -30.06
N SER A 73 -3.34 7.42 -29.88
CA SER A 73 -2.36 8.26 -30.57
C SER A 73 -0.94 7.97 -30.06
N ARG A 74 0.08 8.20 -30.92
CA ARG A 74 1.48 8.02 -30.49
C ARG A 74 1.88 8.90 -29.28
N PRO A 75 1.47 10.18 -29.20
CA PRO A 75 1.72 11.00 -28.02
C PRO A 75 1.12 10.41 -26.76
N THR A 76 -0.17 9.96 -26.82
CA THR A 76 -0.85 9.30 -25.71
C THR A 76 -0.10 8.05 -25.23
N LEU A 77 0.31 7.20 -26.19
CA LEU A 77 1.09 6.01 -25.88
C LEU A 77 2.44 6.34 -25.22
N ARG A 78 3.16 7.33 -25.72
CA ARG A 78 4.44 7.74 -25.15
C ARG A 78 4.30 8.24 -23.71
N GLU A 79 3.24 9.00 -23.44
CA GLU A 79 2.98 9.48 -22.09
C GLU A 79 2.64 8.32 -21.14
N ALA A 80 1.84 7.35 -21.57
CA ALA A 80 1.56 6.15 -20.79
C ALA A 80 2.84 5.33 -20.55
N LEU A 81 3.68 5.14 -21.55
CA LEU A 81 4.97 4.46 -21.43
C LEU A 81 5.94 5.20 -20.51
N ARG A 82 5.95 6.54 -20.51
CA ARG A 82 6.73 7.35 -19.58
C ARG A 82 6.31 7.07 -18.13
N ARG A 83 5.00 7.08 -17.83
CA ARG A 83 4.47 6.76 -16.49
C ARG A 83 4.80 5.33 -16.05
N LEU A 84 4.71 4.34 -16.96
CA LEU A 84 5.16 2.97 -16.68
C LEU A 84 6.66 2.91 -16.36
N GLY A 85 7.46 3.73 -17.01
CA GLY A 85 8.88 3.91 -16.70
C GLY A 85 9.13 4.52 -15.32
N GLU A 86 8.32 5.49 -14.90
CA GLU A 86 8.38 6.09 -13.55
C GLU A 86 8.10 5.06 -12.45
N TRP A 87 7.20 4.11 -12.73
CA TRP A 87 6.93 2.99 -11.83
C TRP A 87 7.92 1.82 -11.99
N ASN A 88 8.98 2.02 -12.76
CA ASN A 88 10.01 1.00 -13.05
C ASN A 88 9.50 -0.30 -13.67
N LEU A 89 8.36 -0.27 -14.36
CA LEU A 89 7.81 -1.44 -15.05
C LEU A 89 8.51 -1.69 -16.39
N VAL A 90 8.93 -0.62 -17.06
CA VAL A 90 9.57 -0.68 -18.37
C VAL A 90 10.79 0.22 -18.44
N GLU A 91 11.71 -0.09 -19.33
CA GLU A 91 12.88 0.75 -19.63
C GLU A 91 13.21 0.79 -21.11
N PRO A 92 13.67 1.93 -21.65
CA PRO A 92 14.19 1.97 -23.00
C PRO A 92 15.58 1.34 -23.06
N ARG A 93 15.79 0.41 -24.00
CA ARG A 93 17.10 -0.19 -24.29
C ARG A 93 17.56 0.16 -25.71
N ARG A 94 18.76 0.68 -25.83
CA ARG A 94 19.36 0.98 -27.16
C ARG A 94 19.30 -0.25 -28.06
N GLY A 95 18.76 -0.09 -29.28
CA GLY A 95 18.64 -1.16 -30.27
C GLY A 95 17.54 -2.20 -29.98
N SER A 96 17.00 -2.26 -28.75
CA SER A 96 16.00 -3.23 -28.35
C SER A 96 14.60 -2.64 -28.12
N GLY A 97 14.45 -1.29 -28.17
CA GLY A 97 13.17 -0.64 -27.88
C GLY A 97 12.85 -0.59 -26.39
N ILE A 98 11.61 -0.81 -26.03
CA ILE A 98 11.13 -0.78 -24.63
C ILE A 98 11.04 -2.22 -24.11
N VAL A 99 11.63 -2.48 -22.95
CA VAL A 99 11.70 -3.82 -22.33
C VAL A 99 11.05 -3.78 -20.96
N VAL A 100 10.31 -4.83 -20.60
CA VAL A 100 9.72 -5.01 -19.28
C VAL A 100 10.80 -5.35 -18.27
N ARG A 101 10.84 -4.63 -17.14
CA ARG A 101 11.83 -4.83 -16.08
C ARG A 101 11.47 -6.03 -15.18
N PRO A 102 12.47 -6.62 -14.51
CA PRO A 102 12.21 -7.65 -13.49
C PRO A 102 11.33 -7.14 -12.34
N TYR A 103 10.49 -7.99 -11.79
CA TYR A 103 9.56 -7.65 -10.69
C TYR A 103 10.22 -7.01 -9.47
N ARG A 104 11.45 -7.44 -9.14
CA ARG A 104 12.23 -6.90 -8.02
C ARG A 104 12.58 -5.41 -8.16
N ASP A 105 12.53 -4.89 -9.38
CA ASP A 105 12.86 -3.51 -9.69
C ASP A 105 11.62 -2.61 -9.73
N TRP A 106 10.41 -3.20 -9.66
CA TRP A 106 9.17 -2.47 -9.74
C TRP A 106 8.96 -1.59 -8.51
N SER A 107 8.37 -0.44 -8.72
CA SER A 107 8.02 0.49 -7.66
C SER A 107 6.87 -0.04 -6.79
N ILE A 108 6.75 0.48 -5.57
CA ILE A 108 5.71 0.09 -4.61
C ILE A 108 4.30 0.43 -5.11
N GLU A 109 4.17 1.43 -5.99
CA GLU A 109 2.91 1.86 -6.58
C GLU A 109 2.24 0.73 -7.39
N VAL A 110 3.02 -0.22 -7.89
CA VAL A 110 2.52 -1.37 -8.64
C VAL A 110 1.74 -2.37 -7.78
N ILE A 111 1.86 -2.31 -6.45
CA ILE A 111 1.22 -3.27 -5.54
C ILE A 111 -0.30 -3.29 -5.76
N GLY A 112 -0.95 -2.14 -5.87
CA GLY A 112 -2.39 -2.05 -6.11
C GLY A 112 -2.82 -2.74 -7.41
N ALA A 113 -2.06 -2.52 -8.48
CA ALA A 113 -2.28 -3.18 -9.76
C ALA A 113 -1.99 -4.68 -9.70
N TYR A 114 -0.95 -5.08 -8.97
CA TYR A 114 -0.62 -6.49 -8.79
C TYR A 114 -1.72 -7.24 -8.03
N LEU A 115 -2.33 -6.62 -7.03
CA LEU A 115 -3.48 -7.19 -6.31
C LEU A 115 -4.71 -7.32 -7.20
N ARG A 116 -4.88 -6.44 -8.17
CA ARG A 116 -6.05 -6.39 -9.08
C ARG A 116 -5.90 -7.30 -10.29
N TYR A 117 -4.74 -7.33 -10.90
CA TYR A 117 -4.49 -7.97 -12.20
C TYR A 117 -3.49 -9.12 -12.15
N GLY A 118 -2.72 -9.25 -11.07
CA GLY A 118 -1.68 -10.29 -10.94
C GLY A 118 -2.29 -11.68 -10.96
N LYS A 119 -1.71 -12.57 -11.76
CA LYS A 119 -2.06 -13.99 -11.71
C LYS A 119 -1.23 -14.67 -10.64
N PRO A 120 -1.80 -15.59 -9.85
CA PRO A 120 -1.01 -16.42 -8.96
C PRO A 120 -0.10 -17.30 -9.79
N ASP A 121 1.20 -17.03 -9.75
CA ASP A 121 2.23 -17.84 -10.37
C ASP A 121 2.99 -18.55 -9.24
N ILE A 122 3.13 -19.87 -9.34
CA ILE A 122 3.86 -20.70 -8.38
C ILE A 122 5.36 -20.36 -8.32
N ASN A 123 5.91 -19.76 -9.37
CA ASN A 123 7.32 -19.34 -9.47
C ASN A 123 7.54 -17.87 -9.03
N GLN A 124 6.49 -17.16 -8.68
CA GLN A 124 6.56 -15.77 -8.22
C GLN A 124 6.11 -15.66 -6.77
N PRO A 125 6.61 -14.67 -6.03
CA PRO A 125 6.12 -14.46 -4.68
C PRO A 125 4.60 -14.22 -4.74
N THR A 126 3.84 -15.22 -4.29
CA THR A 126 2.39 -15.15 -4.17
C THR A 126 2.05 -13.90 -3.35
N ILE A 127 0.94 -13.23 -3.65
CA ILE A 127 0.42 -12.10 -2.83
C ILE A 127 0.48 -12.44 -1.34
N GLY A 128 0.16 -13.69 -0.98
CA GLY A 128 0.31 -14.17 0.40
C GLY A 128 1.74 -14.04 0.92
N ARG A 129 2.74 -14.38 0.11
CA ARG A 129 4.15 -14.22 0.50
C ARG A 129 4.54 -12.76 0.65
N LEU A 130 4.13 -11.91 -0.31
CA LEU A 130 4.36 -10.47 -0.23
C LEU A 130 3.73 -9.86 1.03
N LEU A 131 2.49 -10.25 1.37
CA LEU A 131 1.82 -9.82 2.59
C LEU A 131 2.54 -10.31 3.84
N ILE A 132 2.98 -11.58 3.88
CA ILE A 132 3.76 -12.12 4.99
C ILE A 132 5.05 -11.31 5.17
N ASP A 133 5.78 -11.04 4.10
CA ASP A 133 7.03 -10.28 4.15
C ASP A 133 6.78 -8.82 4.58
N LEU A 134 5.70 -8.20 4.11
CA LEU A 134 5.27 -6.86 4.53
C LEU A 134 4.92 -6.81 6.02
N PHE A 135 4.15 -7.79 6.52
CA PHE A 135 3.83 -7.88 7.94
C PHE A 135 5.06 -8.16 8.81
N ALA A 136 5.98 -9.00 8.33
CA ALA A 136 7.24 -9.25 9.01
C ALA A 136 8.10 -7.98 9.11
N MET A 137 8.21 -7.21 8.02
CA MET A 137 8.89 -5.91 8.00
C MET A 137 8.23 -4.92 8.95
N ARG A 138 6.89 -4.77 8.89
CA ARG A 138 6.14 -3.90 9.81
C ARG A 138 6.41 -4.26 11.27
N ARG A 139 6.35 -5.55 11.61
CA ARG A 139 6.63 -6.04 12.96
C ARG A 139 8.05 -5.66 13.39
N ALA A 140 9.06 -5.86 12.55
CA ALA A 140 10.45 -5.53 12.85
C ALA A 140 10.62 -4.02 13.13
N VAL A 141 10.04 -3.17 12.28
CA VAL A 141 10.09 -1.71 12.45
C VAL A 141 9.39 -1.28 13.75
N VAL A 142 8.19 -1.79 14.03
CA VAL A 142 7.44 -1.45 15.25
C VAL A 142 8.20 -1.86 16.50
N LEU A 143 8.76 -3.07 16.53
CA LEU A 143 9.55 -3.55 17.66
C LEU A 143 10.79 -2.70 17.89
N GLU A 144 11.49 -2.28 16.82
CA GLU A 144 12.66 -1.42 16.94
C GLU A 144 12.30 -0.01 17.41
N VAL A 145 11.20 0.56 16.92
CA VAL A 145 10.68 1.84 17.41
C VAL A 145 10.36 1.76 18.91
N ILE A 146 9.66 0.71 19.35
CA ILE A 146 9.34 0.50 20.77
C ILE A 146 10.63 0.38 21.59
N ARG A 147 11.60 -0.41 21.13
CA ARG A 147 12.90 -0.59 21.80
C ARG A 147 13.65 0.74 21.95
N LEU A 148 13.76 1.50 20.87
CA LEU A 148 14.43 2.81 20.86
C LEU A 148 13.71 3.80 21.78
N THR A 149 12.39 3.82 21.77
CA THR A 149 11.59 4.67 22.64
C THR A 149 11.76 4.28 24.10
N ALA A 150 11.66 2.98 24.41
CA ALA A 150 11.85 2.47 25.76
C ALA A 150 13.26 2.76 26.32
N SER A 151 14.28 2.74 25.45
CA SER A 151 15.67 3.06 25.87
C SER A 151 15.87 4.55 26.16
N ARG A 152 15.01 5.43 25.62
CA ARG A 152 15.07 6.88 25.82
C ARG A 152 14.21 7.37 26.98
N VAL A 153 13.27 6.57 27.48
CA VAL A 153 12.46 6.93 28.66
C VAL A 153 13.34 6.83 29.91
N PRO A 154 13.55 7.93 30.65
CA PRO A 154 14.30 7.89 31.91
C PRO A 154 13.64 6.91 32.88
N ARG A 155 14.42 6.08 33.57
CA ARG A 155 13.93 5.08 34.52
C ARG A 155 13.03 5.62 35.65
N GLY A 156 12.89 6.95 35.78
CA GLY A 156 11.98 7.61 36.74
C GLY A 156 10.65 8.09 36.15
N GLY A 157 10.47 8.06 34.81
CA GLY A 157 9.28 8.63 34.15
C GLY A 157 7.95 7.93 34.43
N THR A 158 7.99 6.67 34.85
CA THR A 158 6.78 5.89 35.19
C THR A 158 6.27 6.16 36.62
N GLN A 159 7.08 6.72 37.50
CA GLN A 159 6.70 7.02 38.86
C GLN A 159 5.73 8.20 38.94
N GLY A 160 5.92 9.22 38.08
CA GLY A 160 4.99 10.35 37.97
C GLY A 160 3.62 9.95 37.46
N ALA A 161 3.57 9.07 36.45
CA ALA A 161 2.32 8.55 35.92
C ALA A 161 1.55 7.67 36.93
N ARG A 162 2.26 6.85 37.69
CA ARG A 162 1.68 6.02 38.76
C ARG A 162 1.14 6.89 39.90
N LEU A 163 1.81 7.96 40.28
CA LEU A 163 1.34 8.92 41.31
C LEU A 163 0.14 9.74 40.84
N ALA A 164 0.08 10.06 39.54
CA ALA A 164 -1.09 10.75 38.96
C ALA A 164 -2.32 9.84 38.92
N MET A 165 -2.16 8.55 38.60
CA MET A 165 -3.26 7.56 38.63
C MET A 165 -3.73 7.21 40.05
N ALA A 166 -2.87 7.33 41.05
CA ALA A 166 -3.23 7.05 42.43
C ALA A 166 -3.97 8.22 43.16
N ARG A 167 -4.04 9.39 42.49
CA ARG A 167 -4.72 10.59 43.03
C ARG A 167 -6.05 10.91 42.31
N ALA A 168 -6.43 10.12 41.31
CA ALA A 168 -7.70 10.20 40.59
C ALA A 168 -8.67 9.12 41.12
#